data_0414e5360c616fbe4f44168c56174c3d
#
_entry.id   0414e5360c616fbe4f44168c56174c3d
#
_cell.length_a   1.000
_cell.length_b   1.000
_cell.length_c   1.000
_cell.angle_alpha   90.00
_cell.angle_beta   90.00
_cell.angle_gamma   90.00
#
_symmetry.space_group_name_H-M   'P 1'
#
loop_
_entity.id
_entity.type
_entity.pdbx_description
1 polymer ?
#
loop_
_entity_poly.entity_id
_entity_poly.type
_entity_poly.pdbx_seq_one_letter_code
_entity_poly.pdbx_strand_id
1 'polypeptide(L)'
;GNFLYPDTHPKKMNMVSIPKSITIKNKYFKKIYDFCEAKGIEMIVYQPPVYGKKISYENLPKDVQFINHSDLITNDLFYDMLHVNRKGRTFCTLAFCKEFNIP
;
A
#
# COMPACT_ATOMS: atom_id res chain seq x y z
N GLY A 1 -7.35 0.79 7.53
CA GLY A 1 -8.34 0.85 8.57
C GLY A 1 -8.81 -0.49 9.06
N ASN A 2 -9.34 -0.49 10.26
CA ASN A 2 -9.81 -1.70 10.92
C ASN A 2 -11.32 -1.94 10.74
N PHE A 3 -11.92 -1.27 9.78
CA PHE A 3 -13.34 -1.44 9.51
C PHE A 3 -13.62 -2.79 8.85
N LEU A 4 -14.69 -3.44 9.29
CA LEU A 4 -15.11 -4.73 8.77
C LEU A 4 -16.17 -4.51 7.68
N TYR A 5 -15.70 -4.28 6.47
CA TYR A 5 -16.60 -4.14 5.33
C TYR A 5 -17.02 -5.52 4.82
N PRO A 6 -18.28 -5.69 4.42
CA PRO A 6 -18.75 -6.97 3.86
C PRO A 6 -18.05 -7.31 2.54
N ASP A 7 -18.30 -8.53 2.04
CA ASP A 7 -17.69 -9.03 0.79
C ASP A 7 -18.40 -8.50 -0.47
N THR A 8 -18.78 -7.23 -0.45
CA THR A 8 -19.35 -6.57 -1.61
C THR A 8 -18.27 -5.77 -2.33
N HIS A 9 -18.55 -5.39 -3.56
CA HIS A 9 -17.61 -4.66 -4.40
C HIS A 9 -18.37 -3.70 -5.33
N PRO A 10 -17.69 -2.72 -5.94
CA PRO A 10 -18.32 -1.82 -6.89
C PRO A 10 -18.88 -2.57 -8.10
N LYS A 11 -19.98 -2.06 -8.65
CA LYS A 11 -20.66 -2.69 -9.79
C LYS A 11 -19.80 -2.70 -11.06
N LYS A 12 -18.95 -1.72 -11.26
CA LYS A 12 -18.04 -1.65 -12.40
C LYS A 12 -16.70 -2.25 -12.03
N MET A 13 -16.41 -3.43 -12.53
CA MET A 13 -15.24 -4.23 -12.15
C MET A 13 -14.19 -4.35 -13.25
N ASN A 14 -14.38 -3.65 -14.36
CA ASN A 14 -13.54 -3.81 -15.55
C ASN A 14 -12.28 -2.94 -15.52
N MET A 15 -11.76 -2.67 -14.36
CA MET A 15 -10.67 -1.72 -14.23
C MET A 15 -9.32 -2.41 -14.30
N VAL A 16 -8.54 -2.00 -15.26
CA VAL A 16 -7.10 -2.29 -15.29
C VAL A 16 -6.42 -1.28 -14.39
N SER A 17 -5.43 -1.73 -13.62
CA SER A 17 -4.65 -0.80 -12.77
C SER A 17 -3.90 0.20 -13.61
N ILE A 18 -4.18 1.48 -13.37
CA ILE A 18 -3.57 2.59 -14.09
C ILE A 18 -2.31 3.02 -13.35
N PRO A 19 -1.14 3.03 -14.01
CA PRO A 19 0.09 3.52 -13.38
C PRO A 19 -0.05 4.97 -12.94
N LYS A 20 0.39 5.28 -11.73
CA LYS A 20 0.42 6.64 -11.20
C LYS A 20 1.72 6.87 -10.45
N SER A 21 2.49 7.87 -10.88
CA SER A 21 3.71 8.28 -10.21
C SER A 21 3.45 9.46 -9.31
N ILE A 22 3.94 9.38 -8.07
CA ILE A 22 3.73 10.40 -7.04
C ILE A 22 5.07 10.90 -6.54
N THR A 23 5.18 12.22 -6.37
CA THR A 23 6.32 12.82 -5.68
C THR A 23 5.95 13.03 -4.21
N ILE A 24 6.78 12.51 -3.31
CA ILE A 24 6.57 12.70 -1.87
C ILE A 24 6.92 14.13 -1.52
N LYS A 25 5.93 14.87 -1.02
CA LYS A 25 6.07 16.29 -0.63
C LYS A 25 5.96 16.51 0.87
N ASN A 26 5.68 15.44 1.62
CA ASN A 26 5.49 15.53 3.06
C ASN A 26 6.84 15.79 3.75
N LYS A 27 6.93 16.92 4.44
CA LYS A 27 8.16 17.31 5.15
C LYS A 27 8.56 16.32 6.26
N TYR A 28 7.59 15.61 6.81
CA TYR A 28 7.86 14.62 7.86
C TYR A 28 8.54 13.37 7.33
N PHE A 29 8.33 13.04 6.08
CA PHE A 29 9.02 11.90 5.47
C PHE A 29 10.55 12.10 5.54
N LYS A 30 11.02 13.27 5.12
CA LYS A 30 12.46 13.57 5.16
C LYS A 30 13.00 13.56 6.60
N LYS A 31 12.24 14.10 7.55
CA LYS A 31 12.65 14.10 8.96
C LYS A 31 12.77 12.68 9.52
N ILE A 32 11.83 11.80 9.18
CA ILE A 32 11.87 10.39 9.60
C ILE A 32 13.06 9.69 8.95
N TYR A 33 13.27 9.92 7.67
CA TYR A 33 14.40 9.35 6.94
C TYR A 33 15.73 9.76 7.56
N ASP A 34 15.93 11.06 7.79
CA ASP A 34 17.16 11.59 8.38
C ASP A 34 17.38 11.03 9.78
N PHE A 35 16.33 10.92 10.58
CA PHE A 35 16.41 10.33 11.91
C PHE A 35 16.85 8.87 11.86
N CYS A 36 16.24 8.07 10.98
CA CYS A 36 16.59 6.66 10.83
C CYS A 36 18.04 6.51 10.37
N GLU A 37 18.49 7.31 9.42
CA GLU A 37 19.88 7.30 8.96
C GLU A 37 20.84 7.62 10.10
N ALA A 38 20.55 8.65 10.88
CA ALA A 38 21.40 9.08 12.00
C ALA A 38 21.49 8.01 13.12
N LYS A 39 20.45 7.21 13.29
CA LYS A 39 20.37 6.21 14.35
C LYS A 39 20.68 4.79 13.88
N GLY A 40 20.98 4.58 12.61
CA GLY A 40 21.21 3.25 12.06
C GLY A 40 19.96 2.38 12.06
N ILE A 41 18.78 2.98 11.94
CA ILE A 41 17.50 2.27 11.89
C ILE A 41 17.13 2.05 10.44
N GLU A 42 16.80 0.80 10.08
CA GLU A 42 16.30 0.47 8.76
C GLU A 42 14.89 1.04 8.58
N MET A 43 14.71 1.82 7.51
CA MET A 43 13.41 2.38 7.17
C MET A 43 12.78 1.58 6.03
N ILE A 44 11.55 1.14 6.24
CA ILE A 44 10.77 0.44 5.22
C ILE A 44 9.56 1.31 4.90
N VAL A 45 9.33 1.53 3.61
CA VAL A 45 8.13 2.24 3.13
C VAL A 45 7.17 1.21 2.57
N TYR A 46 5.94 1.26 3.02
CA TYR A 46 4.89 0.35 2.58
C TYR A 46 3.76 1.11 1.93
N GLN A 47 3.36 0.68 0.74
CA GLN A 47 2.21 1.21 0.01
C GLN A 47 1.08 0.19 0.05
N PRO A 48 -0.01 0.47 0.75
CA PRO A 48 -1.17 -0.43 0.78
C PRO A 48 -1.93 -0.44 -0.54
N PRO A 49 -2.83 -1.41 -0.73
CA PRO A 49 -3.62 -1.51 -1.95
C PRO A 49 -4.43 -0.26 -2.26
N VAL A 50 -4.51 0.07 -3.53
CA VAL A 50 -5.27 1.22 -4.05
C VAL A 50 -6.17 0.73 -5.18
N TYR A 51 -7.44 1.13 -5.14
CA TYR A 51 -8.41 0.74 -6.16
C TYR A 51 -8.01 1.29 -7.53
N GLY A 52 -7.84 0.40 -8.49
CA GLY A 52 -7.63 0.76 -9.89
C GLY A 52 -6.32 1.46 -10.23
N LYS A 53 -5.35 1.49 -9.31
CA LYS A 53 -4.09 2.19 -9.55
C LYS A 53 -2.88 1.36 -9.14
N LYS A 54 -1.80 1.53 -9.89
CA LYS A 54 -0.47 1.03 -9.53
C LYS A 54 0.40 2.24 -9.18
N ILE A 55 0.66 2.43 -7.89
CA ILE A 55 1.37 3.60 -7.39
C ILE A 55 2.87 3.37 -7.47
N SER A 56 3.60 4.41 -7.86
CA SER A 56 5.06 4.48 -7.72
C SER A 56 5.43 5.85 -7.16
N TYR A 57 6.63 5.94 -6.58
CA TYR A 57 7.13 7.19 -6.01
C TYR A 57 8.41 7.59 -6.71
N GLU A 58 8.49 8.85 -7.16
CA GLU A 58 9.62 9.35 -7.96
C GLU A 58 10.86 9.62 -7.14
N ASN A 59 10.69 10.01 -5.87
CA ASN A 59 11.77 10.54 -5.03
C ASN A 59 12.03 9.71 -3.78
N LEU A 60 11.76 8.41 -3.81
CA LEU A 60 12.18 7.54 -2.71
C LEU A 60 13.70 7.43 -2.69
N PRO A 61 14.34 7.57 -1.50
CA PRO A 61 15.76 7.30 -1.38
C PRO A 61 16.08 5.84 -1.78
N LYS A 62 17.22 5.64 -2.43
CA LYS A 62 17.58 4.32 -2.98
C LYS A 62 17.88 3.27 -1.90
N ASP A 63 18.26 3.70 -0.71
CA ASP A 63 18.58 2.83 0.41
C ASP A 63 17.37 2.46 1.27
N VAL A 64 16.19 2.95 0.91
CA VAL A 64 14.95 2.60 1.59
C VAL A 64 14.32 1.40 0.89
N GLN A 65 13.97 0.38 1.66
CA GLN A 65 13.20 -0.74 1.12
C GLN A 65 11.76 -0.28 0.87
N PHE A 66 11.26 -0.51 -0.35
CA PHE A 66 9.89 -0.16 -0.71
C PHE A 66 9.10 -1.42 -1.01
N ILE A 67 8.05 -1.66 -0.22
CA ILE A 67 7.11 -2.77 -0.44
C ILE A 67 5.83 -2.17 -0.99
N ASN A 68 5.54 -2.49 -2.24
CA ASN A 68 4.43 -1.89 -2.97
C ASN A 68 3.31 -2.90 -3.18
N HIS A 69 2.24 -2.74 -2.43
CA HIS A 69 1.03 -3.54 -2.58
C HIS A 69 -0.11 -2.77 -3.25
N SER A 70 0.18 -1.63 -3.89
CA SER A 70 -0.87 -0.83 -4.52
C SER A 70 -1.69 -1.60 -5.55
N ASP A 71 -1.07 -2.54 -6.24
CA ASP A 71 -1.67 -3.36 -7.29
C ASP A 71 -1.78 -4.84 -6.88
N LEU A 72 -1.83 -5.10 -5.58
CA LEU A 72 -1.78 -6.47 -5.05
C LEU A 72 -3.06 -7.25 -5.31
N ILE A 73 -4.22 -6.59 -5.26
CA ILE A 73 -5.50 -7.25 -5.28
C ILE A 73 -6.36 -6.75 -6.43
N THR A 74 -7.27 -7.61 -6.87
CA THR A 74 -8.25 -7.27 -7.91
C THR A 74 -9.41 -6.47 -7.33
N ASN A 75 -10.18 -5.83 -8.21
CA ASN A 75 -11.25 -4.92 -7.80
C ASN A 75 -12.37 -5.60 -7.01
N ASP A 76 -12.56 -6.91 -7.19
CA ASP A 76 -13.56 -7.68 -6.45
C ASP A 76 -13.24 -7.82 -4.95
N LEU A 77 -12.02 -7.49 -4.54
CA LEU A 77 -11.60 -7.49 -3.13
C LEU A 77 -11.74 -6.11 -2.48
N PHE A 78 -12.30 -5.14 -3.19
CA PHE A 78 -12.62 -3.83 -2.64
C PHE A 78 -14.11 -3.74 -2.33
N TYR A 79 -14.43 -3.09 -1.21
CA TYR A 79 -15.80 -2.73 -0.85
C TYR A 79 -16.29 -1.52 -1.66
N ASP A 80 -15.44 -0.51 -1.75
CA ASP A 80 -15.67 0.69 -2.55
C ASP A 80 -14.32 1.16 -3.14
N MET A 81 -14.25 2.37 -3.66
CA MET A 81 -13.03 2.88 -4.29
C MET A 81 -11.92 3.23 -3.30
N LEU A 82 -12.17 3.13 -2.00
CA LEU A 82 -11.24 3.52 -0.95
C LEU A 82 -10.91 2.38 0.03
N HIS A 83 -11.80 1.40 0.17
CA HIS A 83 -11.71 0.39 1.22
C HIS A 83 -11.76 -1.02 0.67
N VAL A 84 -10.90 -1.88 1.17
CA VAL A 84 -10.97 -3.31 0.88
C VAL A 84 -12.19 -3.91 1.58
N ASN A 85 -12.79 -4.95 0.97
CA ASN A 85 -13.85 -5.70 1.61
C ASN A 85 -13.29 -6.74 2.59
N ARG A 86 -14.16 -7.58 3.17
CA ARG A 86 -13.73 -8.57 4.16
C ARG A 86 -12.68 -9.54 3.61
N LYS A 87 -12.90 -10.08 2.42
CA LYS A 87 -11.95 -10.99 1.78
C LYS A 87 -10.64 -10.28 1.44
N GLY A 88 -10.73 -9.05 0.93
CA GLY A 88 -9.58 -8.23 0.61
C GLY A 88 -8.74 -7.94 1.84
N ARG A 89 -9.38 -7.61 2.96
CA ARG A 89 -8.68 -7.37 4.22
C ARG A 89 -7.90 -8.58 4.68
N THR A 90 -8.51 -9.75 4.66
CA THR A 90 -7.83 -10.99 5.04
C THR A 90 -6.65 -11.27 4.12
N PHE A 91 -6.86 -11.16 2.81
CA PHE A 91 -5.79 -11.39 1.83
C PHE A 91 -4.63 -10.42 2.04
N CYS A 92 -4.91 -9.13 2.19
CA CYS A 92 -3.88 -8.10 2.37
C CYS A 92 -3.12 -8.27 3.67
N THR A 93 -3.80 -8.62 4.74
CA THR A 93 -3.16 -8.87 6.04
C THR A 93 -2.19 -10.04 5.95
N LEU A 94 -2.60 -11.15 5.33
CA LEU A 94 -1.72 -12.30 5.16
C LEU A 94 -0.51 -11.97 4.27
N ALA A 95 -0.72 -11.21 3.20
CA ALA A 95 0.37 -10.79 2.32
C ALA A 95 1.35 -9.87 3.05
N PHE A 96 0.84 -8.95 3.87
CA PHE A 96 1.68 -8.06 4.69
C PHE A 96 2.52 -8.88 5.68
N CYS A 97 1.89 -9.81 6.39
CA CYS A 97 2.59 -10.66 7.35
C CYS A 97 3.70 -11.47 6.68
N LYS A 98 3.44 -11.99 5.49
CA LYS A 98 4.43 -12.75 4.72
C LYS A 98 5.63 -11.88 4.35
N GLU A 99 5.40 -10.64 3.88
CA GLU A 99 6.48 -9.72 3.50
C GLU A 99 7.39 -9.39 4.69
N PHE A 100 6.82 -9.23 5.87
CA PHE A 100 7.56 -8.85 7.06
C PHE A 100 7.89 -10.02 7.97
N ASN A 101 7.69 -11.27 7.52
CA ASN A 101 7.97 -12.50 8.29
C ASN A 101 7.25 -12.52 9.65
N ILE A 102 6.04 -12.03 9.72
CA ILE A 102 5.21 -12.05 10.92
C ILE A 102 4.39 -13.35 10.91
N PRO A 103 4.49 -14.19 11.96
CA PRO A 103 3.75 -15.45 12.03
C PRO A 103 2.23 -15.26 12.11
#